data_3254ba57b391ed15884c3012c5f4e18e
#
_entry.id   3254ba57b391ed15884c3012c5f4e18e
#
_cell.length_a   1.000
_cell.length_b   1.000
_cell.length_c   1.000
_cell.angle_alpha   90.00
_cell.angle_beta   90.00
_cell.angle_gamma   90.00
#
_symmetry.space_group_name_H-M   'P 1'
#
loop_
_entity.id
_entity.type
_entity.pdbx_description
1 polymer ?
#
loop_
_entity_poly.entity_id
_entity_poly.type
_entity_poly.pdbx_seq_one_letter_code
_entity_poly.pdbx_strand_id
1 'polypeptide(L)'
;MRCGKENDLVYIITGFVLLPHKVPEMDGTVSSMLLARALVMAFGAKPVIVCPADSVQAIEKCAAVVGLHIYEDLDIVQTLPLSMGVVAFTKTLADAPAQAAELAARKPAAVVSVEACGANALGVCHNAVGLDVTALQARSDVLWE
;
A
#
# COMPACT_ATOMS: atom_id res chain seq x y z
N MET A 1 -15.34 -14.50 8.96
CA MET A 1 -13.96 -14.15 8.55
C MET A 1 -13.26 -15.45 8.16
N ARG A 2 -13.00 -15.70 6.89
CA ARG A 2 -12.17 -16.85 6.51
C ARG A 2 -10.75 -16.50 6.91
N CYS A 3 -10.13 -17.31 7.76
CA CYS A 3 -8.71 -17.26 7.98
C CYS A 3 -8.06 -17.44 6.60
N GLY A 4 -7.24 -16.49 6.16
CA GLY A 4 -6.56 -16.56 4.86
C GLY A 4 -5.78 -17.85 4.74
N LYS A 5 -5.63 -18.33 3.52
CA LYS A 5 -4.75 -19.45 3.24
C LYS A 5 -3.31 -18.97 3.25
N GLU A 6 -2.39 -19.86 3.52
CA GLU A 6 -0.98 -19.62 3.29
C GLU A 6 -0.76 -19.10 1.85
N ASN A 7 0.06 -18.07 1.68
CA ASN A 7 0.33 -17.36 0.45
C ASN A 7 -0.81 -16.46 -0.11
N ASP A 8 -1.88 -16.22 0.64
CA ASP A 8 -2.89 -15.23 0.24
C ASP A 8 -2.30 -13.81 0.22
N LEU A 9 -2.61 -13.05 -0.82
CA LEU A 9 -2.23 -11.64 -0.92
C LEU A 9 -3.03 -10.80 0.09
N VAL A 10 -2.35 -9.88 0.77
CA VAL A 10 -2.97 -8.86 1.62
C VAL A 10 -2.45 -7.50 1.17
N TYR A 11 -3.33 -6.65 0.69
CA TYR A 11 -2.95 -5.30 0.27
C TYR A 11 -2.95 -4.37 1.48
N ILE A 12 -1.86 -3.64 1.65
CA ILE A 12 -1.70 -2.61 2.66
C ILE A 12 -1.48 -1.29 1.94
N ILE A 13 -2.48 -0.42 1.99
CA ILE A 13 -2.45 0.90 1.36
C ILE A 13 -1.84 1.87 2.37
N THR A 14 -0.80 2.60 1.95
CA THR A 14 -0.12 3.58 2.82
C THR A 14 0.57 4.67 2.01
N GLY A 15 1.26 5.58 2.67
CA GLY A 15 2.15 6.55 2.04
C GLY A 15 1.54 7.93 1.88
N PHE A 16 0.86 8.44 2.93
CA PHE A 16 0.42 9.83 2.96
C PHE A 16 1.62 10.77 2.79
N VAL A 17 1.55 11.67 1.80
CA VAL A 17 2.64 12.59 1.45
C VAL A 17 2.40 13.93 2.10
N LEU A 18 3.36 14.40 2.89
CA LEU A 18 3.29 15.63 3.67
C LEU A 18 3.83 16.85 2.93
N LEU A 19 3.22 18.01 3.19
CA LEU A 19 3.77 19.34 2.86
C LEU A 19 4.60 19.88 4.03
N PRO A 20 5.57 20.76 3.77
CA PRO A 20 5.97 21.32 2.48
C PRO A 20 6.99 20.47 1.71
N HIS A 21 7.60 19.46 2.36
CA HIS A 21 8.76 18.74 1.82
C HIS A 21 8.41 17.65 0.80
N LYS A 22 7.13 17.33 0.62
CA LYS A 22 6.63 16.28 -0.30
C LYS A 22 7.29 14.92 -0.03
N VAL A 23 7.38 14.56 1.25
CA VAL A 23 7.91 13.28 1.70
C VAL A 23 6.80 12.43 2.31
N PRO A 24 6.89 11.09 2.25
CA PRO A 24 5.93 10.23 2.91
C PRO A 24 5.99 10.36 4.42
N GLU A 25 4.83 10.28 5.07
CA GLU A 25 4.73 10.22 6.52
C GLU A 25 5.29 8.89 7.04
N MET A 26 6.14 8.98 8.06
CA MET A 26 6.91 7.81 8.48
C MET A 26 6.13 6.84 9.37
N ASP A 27 5.15 7.32 10.12
CA ASP A 27 4.36 6.46 11.00
C ASP A 27 3.52 5.44 10.22
N GLY A 28 2.85 5.86 9.12
CA GLY A 28 2.17 4.96 8.21
C GLY A 28 3.13 3.97 7.55
N THR A 29 4.30 4.44 7.12
CA THR A 29 5.34 3.59 6.52
C THR A 29 5.82 2.52 7.50
N VAL A 30 6.20 2.90 8.71
CA VAL A 30 6.72 1.99 9.74
C VAL A 30 5.64 1.02 10.21
N SER A 31 4.43 1.52 10.50
CA SER A 31 3.30 0.68 10.94
C SER A 31 2.92 -0.36 9.90
N SER A 32 2.91 0.03 8.62
CA SER A 32 2.64 -0.89 7.51
C SER A 32 3.70 -1.98 7.41
N MET A 33 4.97 -1.67 7.63
CA MET A 33 6.04 -2.67 7.60
C MET A 33 5.97 -3.65 8.77
N LEU A 34 5.64 -3.16 9.97
CA LEU A 34 5.42 -4.02 11.14
C LEU A 34 4.20 -4.93 10.94
N LEU A 35 3.11 -4.40 10.38
CA LEU A 35 1.93 -5.19 10.02
C LEU A 35 2.29 -6.24 8.95
N ALA A 36 3.00 -5.86 7.90
CA ALA A 36 3.44 -6.79 6.87
C ALA A 36 4.26 -7.94 7.46
N ARG A 37 5.24 -7.62 8.32
CA ARG A 37 6.04 -8.63 9.02
C ARG A 37 5.17 -9.55 9.88
N ALA A 38 4.23 -9.00 10.64
CA ALA A 38 3.32 -9.78 11.47
C ALA A 38 2.45 -10.73 10.63
N LEU A 39 1.91 -10.27 9.49
CA LEU A 39 1.10 -11.08 8.57
C LEU A 39 1.89 -12.24 7.98
N VAL A 40 3.13 -12.00 7.56
CA VAL A 40 4.02 -13.06 7.06
C VAL A 40 4.31 -14.09 8.15
N MET A 41 4.67 -13.64 9.35
CA MET A 41 5.09 -14.54 10.43
C MET A 41 3.95 -15.33 11.06
N ALA A 42 2.77 -14.71 11.20
CA ALA A 42 1.65 -15.34 11.88
C ALA A 42 0.76 -16.17 10.95
N PHE A 43 0.66 -15.81 9.68
CA PHE A 43 -0.30 -16.41 8.75
C PHE A 43 0.31 -16.95 7.46
N GLY A 44 1.61 -16.75 7.22
CA GLY A 44 2.22 -17.05 5.92
C GLY A 44 1.65 -16.20 4.78
N ALA A 45 0.98 -15.09 5.09
CA ALA A 45 0.39 -14.21 4.10
C ALA A 45 1.47 -13.49 3.27
N LYS A 46 1.06 -12.97 2.13
CA LYS A 46 1.91 -12.22 1.19
C LYS A 46 1.47 -10.77 1.14
N PRO A 47 2.03 -9.91 1.98
CA PRO A 47 1.69 -8.50 1.97
C PRO A 47 2.19 -7.81 0.70
N VAL A 48 1.38 -6.91 0.19
CA VAL A 48 1.73 -6.02 -0.93
C VAL A 48 1.43 -4.60 -0.49
N ILE A 49 2.46 -3.77 -0.44
CA ILE A 49 2.27 -2.35 -0.16
C ILE A 49 1.83 -1.64 -1.42
N VAL A 50 0.71 -0.93 -1.32
CA VAL A 50 0.18 -0.07 -2.39
C VAL A 50 0.38 1.38 -1.93
N CYS A 51 1.24 2.12 -2.60
CA CYS A 51 1.65 3.46 -2.17
C CYS A 51 1.98 4.37 -3.35
N PRO A 52 2.06 5.71 -3.15
CA PRO A 52 2.59 6.59 -4.19
C PRO A 52 4.05 6.24 -4.50
N ALA A 53 4.48 6.49 -5.74
CA ALA A 53 5.87 6.22 -6.16
C ALA A 53 6.92 6.89 -5.26
N ASP A 54 6.60 8.06 -4.69
CA ASP A 54 7.49 8.79 -3.77
C ASP A 54 7.79 8.00 -2.48
N SER A 55 6.92 7.06 -2.10
CA SER A 55 7.06 6.27 -0.87
C SER A 55 7.85 4.98 -1.07
N VAL A 56 8.02 4.51 -2.30
CA VAL A 56 8.62 3.19 -2.59
C VAL A 56 10.00 3.04 -1.96
N GLN A 57 10.87 4.04 -2.11
CA GLN A 57 12.23 3.98 -1.55
C GLN A 57 12.24 3.85 -0.01
N ALA A 58 11.32 4.52 0.68
CA ALA A 58 11.20 4.41 2.13
C ALA A 58 10.70 3.00 2.54
N ILE A 59 9.73 2.45 1.79
CA ILE A 59 9.23 1.09 1.98
C ILE A 59 10.34 0.06 1.81
N GLU A 60 11.15 0.17 0.76
CA GLU A 60 12.28 -0.76 0.51
C GLU A 60 13.30 -0.78 1.65
N LYS A 61 13.67 0.42 2.13
CA LYS A 61 14.59 0.53 3.28
C LYS A 61 14.01 -0.08 4.56
N CYS A 62 12.73 0.18 4.83
CA CYS A 62 12.06 -0.38 6.00
C CYS A 62 11.87 -1.89 5.89
N ALA A 63 11.56 -2.43 4.71
CA ALA A 63 11.44 -3.87 4.49
C ALA A 63 12.73 -4.61 4.82
N ALA A 64 13.88 -4.08 4.40
CA ALA A 64 15.18 -4.64 4.73
C ALA A 64 15.43 -4.71 6.25
N VAL A 65 15.01 -3.67 6.99
CA VAL A 65 15.15 -3.62 8.46
C VAL A 65 14.28 -4.69 9.15
N VAL A 66 13.06 -4.90 8.67
CA VAL A 66 12.16 -5.92 9.24
C VAL A 66 12.41 -7.32 8.67
N GLY A 67 13.41 -7.51 7.82
CA GLY A 67 13.81 -8.80 7.27
C GLY A 67 12.79 -9.37 6.28
N LEU A 68 12.18 -8.53 5.47
CA LEU A 68 11.35 -8.91 4.34
C LEU A 68 12.03 -8.57 3.02
N HIS A 69 11.83 -9.42 2.02
CA HIS A 69 12.37 -9.26 0.67
C HIS A 69 11.29 -8.75 -0.27
N ILE A 70 11.56 -7.63 -0.94
CA ILE A 70 10.62 -7.04 -1.90
C ILE A 70 10.85 -7.61 -3.29
N TYR A 71 9.75 -7.90 -3.98
CA TYR A 71 9.71 -8.28 -5.39
C TYR A 71 8.61 -7.48 -6.09
N GLU A 72 8.89 -7.04 -7.31
CA GLU A 72 7.91 -6.34 -8.15
C GLU A 72 6.88 -7.31 -8.73
N ASP A 73 7.32 -8.52 -9.07
CA ASP A 73 6.45 -9.58 -9.57
C ASP A 73 5.70 -10.26 -8.42
N LEU A 74 4.39 -10.04 -8.38
CA LEU A 74 3.52 -10.60 -7.33
C LEU A 74 3.37 -12.13 -7.43
N ASP A 75 3.63 -12.74 -8.57
CA ASP A 75 3.63 -14.20 -8.70
C ASP A 75 4.87 -14.79 -8.01
N ILE A 76 6.01 -14.10 -8.11
CA ILE A 76 7.22 -14.44 -7.33
C ILE A 76 6.97 -14.26 -5.83
N VAL A 77 6.32 -13.16 -5.43
CA VAL A 77 5.95 -12.90 -4.02
C VAL A 77 5.20 -14.09 -3.43
N GLN A 78 4.25 -14.67 -4.17
CA GLN A 78 3.43 -15.79 -3.68
C GLN A 78 4.22 -17.10 -3.50
N THR A 79 5.39 -17.24 -4.10
CA THR A 79 6.17 -18.48 -4.06
C THR A 79 7.32 -18.46 -3.03
N LEU A 80 7.86 -17.29 -2.70
CA LEU A 80 9.06 -17.19 -1.86
C LEU A 80 8.73 -16.93 -0.38
N PRO A 81 9.52 -17.48 0.54
CA PRO A 81 9.38 -17.17 1.96
C PRO A 81 9.84 -15.73 2.26
N LEU A 82 9.32 -15.13 3.33
CA LEU A 82 9.67 -13.78 3.80
C LEU A 82 9.58 -12.70 2.71
N SER A 83 8.73 -12.93 1.73
CA SER A 83 8.54 -12.05 0.57
C SER A 83 7.38 -11.08 0.79
N MET A 84 7.47 -9.96 0.15
CA MET A 84 6.40 -8.98 0.02
C MET A 84 6.47 -8.28 -1.33
N GLY A 85 5.36 -7.70 -1.77
CA GLY A 85 5.31 -6.87 -2.97
C GLY A 85 5.26 -5.38 -2.64
N VAL A 86 5.61 -4.56 -3.62
CA VAL A 86 5.34 -3.13 -3.61
C VAL A 86 4.76 -2.74 -4.96
N VAL A 87 3.70 -1.94 -4.93
CA VAL A 87 3.03 -1.41 -6.13
C VAL A 87 2.96 0.10 -6.02
N ALA A 88 3.65 0.78 -6.92
CA ALA A 88 3.48 2.21 -7.08
C ALA A 88 2.11 2.49 -7.71
N PHE A 89 1.20 3.07 -6.93
CA PHE A 89 -0.13 3.37 -7.39
C PHE A 89 -0.20 4.79 -7.95
N THR A 90 -0.99 4.94 -9.01
CA THR A 90 -1.11 6.21 -9.73
C THR A 90 -1.72 7.33 -8.89
N LYS A 91 -1.28 8.57 -9.16
CA LYS A 91 -1.89 9.81 -8.64
C LYS A 91 -2.97 10.36 -9.57
N THR A 92 -3.10 9.77 -10.76
CA THR A 92 -4.02 10.23 -11.82
C THR A 92 -5.36 9.50 -11.69
N LEU A 93 -6.43 10.23 -11.46
CA LEU A 93 -7.78 9.65 -11.32
C LEU A 93 -8.21 8.88 -12.57
N ALA A 94 -7.76 9.30 -13.76
CA ALA A 94 -8.11 8.63 -15.01
C ALA A 94 -7.55 7.20 -15.12
N ASP A 95 -6.37 6.95 -14.53
CA ASP A 95 -5.68 5.66 -14.61
C ASP A 95 -6.00 4.75 -13.41
N ALA A 96 -6.45 5.33 -12.30
CA ALA A 96 -6.65 4.63 -11.04
C ALA A 96 -7.65 3.46 -11.15
N PRO A 97 -8.80 3.58 -11.83
CA PRO A 97 -9.75 2.46 -11.94
C PRO A 97 -9.17 1.25 -12.67
N ALA A 98 -8.36 1.46 -13.70
CA ALA A 98 -7.73 0.37 -14.45
C ALA A 98 -6.72 -0.36 -13.58
N GLN A 99 -5.87 0.38 -12.86
CA GLN A 99 -4.89 -0.20 -11.95
C GLN A 99 -5.56 -0.90 -10.75
N ALA A 100 -6.64 -0.33 -10.23
CA ALA A 100 -7.43 -0.96 -9.16
C ALA A 100 -8.05 -2.29 -9.62
N ALA A 101 -8.63 -2.32 -10.83
CA ALA A 101 -9.21 -3.53 -11.40
C ALA A 101 -8.16 -4.64 -11.59
N GLU A 102 -6.95 -4.29 -12.02
CA GLU A 102 -5.83 -5.22 -12.15
C GLU A 102 -5.45 -5.84 -10.80
N LEU A 103 -5.33 -5.02 -9.75
CA LEU A 103 -5.05 -5.50 -8.40
C LEU A 103 -6.20 -6.35 -7.84
N ALA A 104 -7.45 -5.93 -8.03
CA ALA A 104 -8.64 -6.67 -7.58
C ALA A 104 -8.79 -8.03 -8.28
N ALA A 105 -8.38 -8.15 -9.54
CA ALA A 105 -8.39 -9.41 -10.29
C ALA A 105 -7.54 -10.51 -9.65
N ARG A 106 -6.54 -10.15 -8.85
CA ARG A 106 -5.73 -11.08 -8.06
C ARG A 106 -6.41 -11.61 -6.79
N LYS A 107 -7.61 -11.11 -6.47
CA LYS A 107 -8.47 -11.56 -5.36
C LYS A 107 -7.75 -11.57 -4.01
N PRO A 108 -7.23 -10.45 -3.53
CA PRO A 108 -6.59 -10.39 -2.22
C PRO A 108 -7.55 -10.85 -1.12
N ALA A 109 -7.01 -11.51 -0.10
CA ALA A 109 -7.79 -11.95 1.06
C ALA A 109 -8.27 -10.78 1.92
N ALA A 110 -7.52 -9.68 1.91
CA ALA A 110 -7.87 -8.45 2.61
C ALA A 110 -7.19 -7.23 1.97
N VAL A 111 -7.82 -6.08 2.15
CA VAL A 111 -7.26 -4.76 1.88
C VAL A 111 -7.31 -3.97 3.19
N VAL A 112 -6.20 -3.38 3.59
CA VAL A 112 -6.07 -2.61 4.84
C VAL A 112 -5.49 -1.24 4.50
N SER A 113 -6.09 -0.18 4.99
CA SER A 113 -5.55 1.17 4.85
C SER A 113 -4.85 1.60 6.14
N VAL A 114 -3.62 2.08 6.01
CA VAL A 114 -2.78 2.56 7.12
C VAL A 114 -2.20 3.90 6.70
N GLU A 115 -2.69 4.99 7.28
CA GLU A 115 -2.25 6.35 6.95
C GLU A 115 -2.21 6.61 5.42
N ALA A 116 -3.33 6.35 4.76
CA ALA A 116 -3.53 6.68 3.35
C ALA A 116 -4.65 7.71 3.21
N CYS A 117 -4.53 8.57 2.22
CA CYS A 117 -5.54 9.56 1.94
C CYS A 117 -6.80 8.94 1.33
N GLY A 118 -7.96 9.34 1.84
CA GLY A 118 -9.25 9.14 1.20
C GLY A 118 -9.78 10.47 0.63
N ALA A 119 -10.30 10.45 -0.58
CA ALA A 119 -10.92 11.63 -1.16
C ALA A 119 -12.31 11.89 -0.54
N ASN A 120 -12.67 13.15 -0.40
CA ASN A 120 -14.02 13.54 -0.04
C ASN A 120 -15.01 13.39 -1.23
N ALA A 121 -16.26 13.73 -1.03
CA ALA A 121 -17.31 13.64 -2.08
C ALA A 121 -17.02 14.46 -3.35
N LEU A 122 -16.08 15.40 -3.30
CA LEU A 122 -15.62 16.20 -4.45
C LEU A 122 -14.34 15.63 -5.09
N GLY A 123 -13.86 14.48 -4.63
CA GLY A 123 -12.63 13.87 -5.11
C GLY A 123 -11.35 14.54 -4.60
N VAL A 124 -11.43 15.33 -3.52
CA VAL A 124 -10.31 16.12 -2.99
C VAL A 124 -9.77 15.48 -1.70
N CYS A 125 -8.47 15.29 -1.65
CA CYS A 125 -7.72 14.86 -0.47
C CYS A 125 -7.24 16.08 0.33
N HIS A 126 -7.49 16.09 1.63
CA HIS A 126 -7.03 17.16 2.52
C HIS A 126 -6.08 16.63 3.59
N ASN A 127 -5.14 17.46 3.99
CA ASN A 127 -4.35 17.20 5.20
C ASN A 127 -5.10 17.64 6.47
N ALA A 128 -4.50 17.42 7.64
CA ALA A 128 -5.10 17.71 8.94
C ALA A 128 -5.43 19.21 9.17
N VAL A 129 -4.85 20.10 8.40
CA VAL A 129 -5.13 21.56 8.47
C VAL A 129 -6.02 22.05 7.31
N GLY A 130 -6.60 21.14 6.54
CA GLY A 130 -7.56 21.45 5.49
C GLY A 130 -6.95 21.90 4.15
N LEU A 131 -5.65 21.74 3.96
CA LEU A 131 -5.02 22.03 2.67
C LEU A 131 -5.27 20.91 1.68
N ASP A 132 -5.58 21.26 0.44
CA ASP A 132 -5.67 20.30 -0.67
C ASP A 132 -4.29 19.70 -0.97
N VAL A 133 -4.19 18.41 -0.83
CA VAL A 133 -2.98 17.61 -1.10
C VAL A 133 -3.20 16.56 -2.17
N THR A 134 -4.31 16.62 -2.90
CA THR A 134 -4.74 15.62 -3.89
C THR A 134 -3.64 15.25 -4.88
N ALA A 135 -2.95 16.26 -5.43
CA ALA A 135 -1.89 16.04 -6.42
C ALA A 135 -0.66 15.28 -5.87
N LEU A 136 -0.55 15.15 -4.56
CA LEU A 136 0.56 14.44 -3.91
C LEU A 136 0.24 12.99 -3.57
N GLN A 137 -1.05 12.65 -3.47
CA GLN A 137 -1.52 11.35 -2.98
C GLN A 137 -1.75 10.36 -4.12
N ALA A 138 -1.51 9.08 -3.85
CA ALA A 138 -2.01 8.02 -4.73
C ALA A 138 -3.54 7.97 -4.66
N ARG A 139 -4.19 7.71 -5.81
CA ARG A 139 -5.66 7.56 -5.89
C ARG A 139 -6.11 6.15 -5.52
N SER A 140 -5.49 5.60 -4.48
CA SER A 140 -5.79 4.26 -3.97
C SER A 140 -7.14 4.17 -3.25
N ASP A 141 -7.82 5.29 -3.04
CA ASP A 141 -9.20 5.37 -2.58
C ASP A 141 -10.16 4.57 -3.47
N VAL A 142 -9.90 4.50 -4.79
CA VAL A 142 -10.73 3.69 -5.71
C VAL A 142 -10.63 2.17 -5.50
N LEU A 143 -9.69 1.68 -4.68
CA LEU A 143 -9.64 0.25 -4.32
C LEU A 143 -10.74 -0.19 -3.35
N TRP A 144 -11.50 0.77 -2.80
CA TRP A 144 -12.60 0.52 -1.88
C TRP A 144 -13.99 0.57 -2.54
N GLU A 145 -14.06 1.07 -3.77
CA GLU A 145 -15.29 1.21 -4.55
C GLU A 145 -15.57 -0.06 -5.37
#